data_e56a504925d2ec892df4fea9401a2dc7
#
_entry.id   e56a504925d2ec892df4fea9401a2dc7
#
_cell.length_a   1.000
_cell.length_b   1.000
_cell.length_c   1.000
_cell.angle_alpha   90.00
_cell.angle_beta   90.00
_cell.angle_gamma   90.00
#
_symmetry.space_group_name_H-M   'P 1'
#
loop_
_entity.id
_entity.type
_entity.pdbx_description
1 polymer ?
#
loop_
_entity_poly.entity_id
_entity_poly.type
_entity_poly.pdbx_seq_one_letter_code
_entity_poly.pdbx_strand_id
1 'polypeptide(L)'
;LGDVYKRQVQELGRWIGESGNALVYGGSRCGLMGEIAESTLNAGGEVTGVEPEFFVQGELQHEGLTELIVTKDMTERKTKMIALGDAFIAFPGGTGTLEEIAEVMSKVSLRHLDAPCILYNLHGYYDGLKALLGRMIEKGLSSPERQQGIYFVEDLEQIKEILQKSF
;
A
#
# COMPACT_ATOMS: atom_id res chain seq x y z
N LEU A 1 8.87 -16.83 6.39
CA LEU A 1 8.59 -16.37 5.02
C LEU A 1 8.65 -14.85 4.87
N GLY A 2 8.21 -14.09 5.87
CA GLY A 2 8.27 -12.62 5.84
C GLY A 2 9.64 -12.01 6.09
N ASP A 3 10.61 -12.77 6.59
CA ASP A 3 11.92 -12.25 6.99
C ASP A 3 12.74 -11.70 5.82
N VAL A 4 12.52 -12.21 4.61
CA VAL A 4 13.17 -11.72 3.39
C VAL A 4 12.84 -10.25 3.14
N TYR A 5 11.65 -9.81 3.51
CA TYR A 5 11.16 -8.45 3.28
C TYR A 5 11.17 -7.58 4.53
N LYS A 6 11.48 -8.15 5.69
CA LYS A 6 11.38 -7.45 6.99
C LYS A 6 12.22 -6.18 7.03
N ARG A 7 13.46 -6.27 6.56
CA ARG A 7 14.37 -5.11 6.52
C ARG A 7 13.81 -3.98 5.66
N GLN A 8 13.31 -4.32 4.48
CA GLN A 8 12.78 -3.33 3.53
C GLN A 8 11.50 -2.67 4.07
N VAL A 9 10.63 -3.44 4.73
CA VAL A 9 9.43 -2.85 5.34
C VAL A 9 9.79 -1.94 6.51
N GLN A 10 10.80 -2.29 7.29
CA GLN A 10 11.30 -1.43 8.38
C GLN A 10 11.91 -0.13 7.85
N GLU A 11 12.69 -0.21 6.78
CA GLU A 11 13.26 0.98 6.13
C GLU A 11 12.17 1.90 5.58
N LEU A 12 11.15 1.33 4.94
CA LEU A 12 10.00 2.10 4.43
C LEU A 12 9.25 2.78 5.58
N GLY A 13 8.93 2.05 6.63
CA GLY A 13 8.22 2.60 7.80
C GLY A 13 9.00 3.71 8.48
N ARG A 14 10.30 3.55 8.66
CA ARG A 14 11.18 4.58 9.22
C ARG A 14 11.16 5.85 8.37
N TRP A 15 11.30 5.69 7.05
CA TRP A 15 11.26 6.84 6.16
C TRP A 15 9.89 7.57 6.21
N ILE A 16 8.79 6.83 6.24
CA ILE A 16 7.45 7.43 6.37
C ILE A 16 7.39 8.32 7.61
N GLY A 17 7.84 7.82 8.76
CA GLY A 17 7.84 8.58 10.01
C GLY A 17 8.78 9.76 10.00
N GLU A 18 10.02 9.58 9.54
CA GLU A 18 11.04 10.63 9.53
C GLU A 18 10.73 11.77 8.55
N SER A 19 10.04 11.46 7.45
CA SER A 19 9.71 12.42 6.41
C SER A 19 8.46 13.26 6.68
N GLY A 20 7.79 13.05 7.81
CA GLY A 20 6.56 13.77 8.16
C GLY A 20 5.32 13.24 7.42
N ASN A 21 5.41 12.08 6.80
CA ASN A 21 4.26 11.40 6.21
C ASN A 21 3.53 10.55 7.28
N ALA A 22 2.30 10.22 7.00
CA ALA A 22 1.50 9.33 7.83
C ALA A 22 1.25 8.00 7.10
N LEU A 23 1.11 6.93 7.85
CA LEU A 23 0.76 5.61 7.32
C LEU A 23 -0.74 5.34 7.54
N VAL A 24 -1.41 4.92 6.49
CA VAL A 24 -2.74 4.31 6.57
C VAL A 24 -2.61 2.86 6.11
N TYR A 25 -3.05 1.93 6.92
CA TYR A 25 -2.91 0.51 6.61
C TYR A 25 -4.06 -0.32 7.21
N GLY A 26 -3.98 -1.63 7.09
CA GLY A 26 -5.06 -2.54 7.52
C GLY A 26 -5.21 -2.75 9.02
N GLY A 27 -4.38 -2.17 9.87
CA GLY A 27 -4.57 -2.19 11.33
C GLY A 27 -3.98 -3.40 12.06
N SER A 28 -3.55 -4.45 11.36
CA SER A 28 -3.03 -5.66 12.01
C SER A 28 -1.71 -5.41 12.77
N ARG A 29 -1.56 -6.12 13.87
CA ARG A 29 -0.29 -6.19 14.64
C ARG A 29 0.65 -7.29 14.15
N CYS A 30 0.20 -8.13 13.23
CA CYS A 30 0.91 -9.34 12.83
C CYS A 30 1.72 -9.14 11.54
N GLY A 31 2.81 -9.91 11.43
CA GLY A 31 3.62 -10.01 10.21
C GLY A 31 4.20 -8.67 9.75
N LEU A 32 4.34 -8.51 8.46
CA LEU A 32 4.89 -7.30 7.85
C LEU A 32 4.01 -6.06 8.10
N MET A 33 2.71 -6.24 8.27
CA MET A 33 1.80 -5.16 8.62
C MET A 33 2.13 -4.57 9.99
N GLY A 34 2.36 -5.42 10.98
CA GLY A 34 2.81 -4.98 12.31
C GLY A 34 4.17 -4.30 12.28
N GLU A 35 5.09 -4.84 11.49
CA GLU A 35 6.45 -4.28 11.35
C GLU A 35 6.43 -2.87 10.75
N ILE A 36 5.63 -2.61 9.71
CA ILE A 36 5.58 -1.27 9.12
C ILE A 36 4.94 -0.26 10.07
N ALA A 37 3.90 -0.66 10.80
CA ALA A 37 3.26 0.19 11.79
C ALA A 37 4.24 0.56 12.91
N GLU A 38 4.93 -0.44 13.51
CA GLU A 38 5.93 -0.23 14.55
C GLU A 38 7.07 0.66 14.08
N SER A 39 7.61 0.40 12.89
CA SER A 39 8.72 1.17 12.35
C SER A 39 8.34 2.64 12.12
N THR A 40 7.12 2.89 11.66
CA THR A 40 6.61 4.25 11.47
C THR A 40 6.41 4.98 12.79
N LEU A 41 5.79 4.32 13.78
CA LEU A 41 5.57 4.87 15.11
C LEU A 41 6.90 5.17 15.81
N ASN A 42 7.85 4.24 15.77
CA ASN A 42 9.17 4.41 16.37
C ASN A 42 9.98 5.56 15.77
N ALA A 43 9.71 5.90 14.52
CA ALA A 43 10.32 7.05 13.83
C ALA A 43 9.54 8.37 14.06
N GLY A 44 8.55 8.37 14.94
CA GLY A 44 7.76 9.55 15.28
C GLY A 44 6.61 9.87 14.32
N GLY A 45 6.26 8.92 13.43
CA GLY A 45 5.17 9.09 12.49
C GLY A 45 3.80 8.73 13.07
N GLU A 46 2.76 9.19 12.40
CA GLU A 46 1.38 8.83 12.72
C GLU A 46 0.95 7.60 11.92
N VAL A 47 0.18 6.72 12.55
CA VAL A 47 -0.32 5.50 11.93
C VAL A 47 -1.81 5.35 12.20
N THR A 48 -2.58 5.26 11.13
CA THR A 48 -4.01 4.98 11.17
C THR A 48 -4.26 3.58 10.65
N GLY A 49 -4.86 2.74 11.48
CA GLY A 49 -5.35 1.43 11.08
C GLY A 49 -6.81 1.49 10.68
N VAL A 50 -7.19 0.76 9.63
CA VAL A 50 -8.59 0.63 9.21
C VAL A 50 -8.95 -0.85 9.19
N GLU A 51 -9.83 -1.28 10.09
CA GLU A 51 -10.19 -2.69 10.26
C GLU A 51 -11.70 -2.90 10.29
N PRO A 52 -12.21 -3.98 9.69
CA PRO A 52 -13.60 -4.36 9.87
C PRO A 52 -13.84 -4.91 11.28
N GLU A 53 -15.06 -4.75 11.78
CA GLU A 53 -15.45 -5.17 13.14
C GLU A 53 -15.04 -6.61 13.47
N PHE A 54 -15.16 -7.53 12.52
CA PHE A 54 -14.88 -8.95 12.78
C PHE A 54 -13.41 -9.22 13.07
N PHE A 55 -12.48 -8.39 12.56
CA PHE A 55 -11.06 -8.48 12.91
C PHE A 55 -10.79 -7.90 14.30
N VAL A 56 -11.46 -6.82 14.66
CA VAL A 56 -11.34 -6.20 15.99
C VAL A 56 -11.82 -7.19 17.05
N GLN A 57 -12.95 -7.87 16.80
CA GLN A 57 -13.46 -8.90 17.70
C GLN A 57 -12.50 -10.08 17.86
N GLY A 58 -11.66 -10.36 16.86
CA GLY A 58 -10.61 -11.37 16.92
C GLY A 58 -9.32 -10.90 17.61
N GLU A 59 -9.29 -9.66 18.13
CA GLU A 59 -8.12 -9.08 18.81
C GLU A 59 -6.84 -9.07 17.97
N LEU A 60 -6.98 -8.89 16.65
CA LEU A 60 -5.85 -8.86 15.73
C LEU A 60 -5.30 -7.46 15.49
N GLN A 61 -5.98 -6.43 16.01
CA GLN A 61 -5.58 -5.05 15.84
C GLN A 61 -4.30 -4.71 16.61
N HIS A 62 -3.58 -3.73 16.11
CA HIS A 62 -2.44 -3.14 16.78
C HIS A 62 -2.93 -2.14 17.85
N GLU A 63 -2.46 -2.28 19.09
CA GLU A 63 -2.93 -1.47 20.22
C GLU A 63 -2.26 -0.09 20.32
N GLY A 64 -1.10 0.09 19.70
CA GLY A 64 -0.31 1.33 19.78
C GLY A 64 -0.57 2.35 18.67
N LEU A 65 -1.60 2.17 17.86
CA LEU A 65 -1.88 3.05 16.71
C LEU A 65 -2.28 4.46 17.15
N THR A 66 -1.96 5.45 16.32
CA THR A 66 -2.42 6.83 16.49
C THR A 66 -3.94 6.89 16.41
N GLU A 67 -4.53 6.16 15.45
CA GLU A 67 -5.98 6.06 15.28
C GLU A 67 -6.34 4.67 14.77
N LEU A 68 -7.46 4.13 15.23
CA LEU A 68 -8.07 2.93 14.69
C LEU A 68 -9.48 3.26 14.20
N ILE A 69 -9.71 3.09 12.92
CA ILE A 69 -11.02 3.27 12.29
C ILE A 69 -11.63 1.88 12.10
N VAL A 70 -12.80 1.67 12.71
CA VAL A 70 -13.52 0.40 12.61
C VAL A 70 -14.60 0.55 11.55
N THR A 71 -14.61 -0.36 10.57
CA THR A 71 -15.58 -0.39 9.49
C THR A 71 -16.50 -1.59 9.64
N LYS A 72 -17.63 -1.55 8.97
CA LYS A 72 -18.61 -2.63 9.12
C LYS A 72 -18.24 -3.87 8.28
N ASP A 73 -17.54 -3.68 7.15
CA ASP A 73 -17.11 -4.76 6.26
C ASP A 73 -15.84 -4.40 5.48
N MET A 74 -15.36 -5.34 4.65
CA MET A 74 -14.14 -5.16 3.86
C MET A 74 -14.31 -4.12 2.74
N THR A 75 -15.51 -3.95 2.22
CA THR A 75 -15.80 -2.95 1.20
C THR A 75 -15.67 -1.54 1.75
N GLU A 76 -16.26 -1.28 2.91
CA GLU A 76 -16.14 0.01 3.60
C GLU A 76 -14.69 0.28 4.00
N ARG A 77 -13.96 -0.74 4.49
CA ARG A 77 -12.54 -0.63 4.82
C ARG A 77 -11.72 -0.14 3.62
N LYS A 78 -11.86 -0.79 2.49
CA LYS A 78 -11.13 -0.44 1.26
C LYS A 78 -11.48 0.96 0.78
N THR A 79 -12.75 1.33 0.76
CA THR A 79 -13.22 2.67 0.42
C THR A 79 -12.60 3.73 1.33
N LYS A 80 -12.55 3.46 2.63
CA LYS A 80 -11.99 4.39 3.62
C LYS A 80 -10.48 4.56 3.46
N MET A 81 -9.75 3.46 3.26
CA MET A 81 -8.30 3.50 3.04
C MET A 81 -7.95 4.31 1.78
N ILE A 82 -8.68 4.12 0.70
CA ILE A 82 -8.45 4.87 -0.55
C ILE A 82 -8.78 6.35 -0.35
N ALA A 83 -9.84 6.67 0.36
CA ALA A 83 -10.22 8.06 0.64
C ALA A 83 -9.18 8.82 1.47
N LEU A 84 -8.49 8.13 2.39
CA LEU A 84 -7.48 8.73 3.25
C LEU A 84 -6.09 8.84 2.61
N GLY A 85 -5.80 8.03 1.59
CA GLY A 85 -4.48 7.95 0.99
C GLY A 85 -4.23 9.04 -0.06
N ASP A 86 -3.02 9.57 -0.07
CA ASP A 86 -2.51 10.48 -1.11
C ASP A 86 -1.58 9.77 -2.08
N ALA A 87 -1.02 8.64 -1.66
CA ALA A 87 -0.20 7.73 -2.45
C ALA A 87 -0.45 6.31 -1.95
N PHE A 88 -0.28 5.33 -2.83
CA PHE A 88 -0.60 3.93 -2.53
C PHE A 88 0.60 3.04 -2.86
N ILE A 89 1.02 2.24 -1.89
CA ILE A 89 2.16 1.35 -2.02
C ILE A 89 1.71 -0.07 -1.69
N ALA A 90 1.80 -0.98 -2.66
CA ALA A 90 1.61 -2.40 -2.42
C ALA A 90 2.97 -3.05 -2.12
N PHE A 91 3.14 -3.51 -0.90
CA PHE A 91 4.25 -4.36 -0.50
C PHE A 91 3.95 -5.81 -0.90
N PRO A 92 4.96 -6.69 -1.06
CA PRO A 92 4.68 -8.10 -1.31
C PRO A 92 3.66 -8.67 -0.30
N GLY A 93 2.58 -9.22 -0.81
CA GLY A 93 1.46 -9.69 0.01
C GLY A 93 0.63 -10.76 -0.70
N GLY A 94 -0.52 -11.08 -0.16
CA GLY A 94 -1.44 -12.08 -0.68
C GLY A 94 -2.55 -11.51 -1.55
N THR A 95 -3.63 -12.28 -1.67
CA THR A 95 -4.79 -11.91 -2.50
C THR A 95 -5.53 -10.68 -1.99
N GLY A 96 -5.50 -10.40 -0.68
CA GLY A 96 -6.08 -9.17 -0.13
C GLY A 96 -5.35 -7.92 -0.62
N THR A 97 -4.01 -7.95 -0.60
CA THR A 97 -3.19 -6.87 -1.15
C THR A 97 -3.44 -6.68 -2.65
N LEU A 98 -3.57 -7.80 -3.39
CA LEU A 98 -3.89 -7.75 -4.82
C LEU A 98 -5.26 -7.10 -5.07
N GLU A 99 -6.27 -7.46 -4.31
CA GLU A 99 -7.60 -6.85 -4.43
C GLU A 99 -7.56 -5.34 -4.20
N GLU A 100 -6.90 -4.91 -3.14
CA GLU A 100 -6.80 -3.50 -2.77
C GLU A 100 -6.05 -2.70 -3.83
N ILE A 101 -4.88 -3.17 -4.26
CA ILE A 101 -4.09 -2.42 -5.25
C ILE A 101 -4.73 -2.46 -6.64
N ALA A 102 -5.44 -3.53 -6.99
CA ALA A 102 -6.16 -3.63 -8.25
C ALA A 102 -7.28 -2.58 -8.35
N GLU A 103 -7.97 -2.29 -7.25
CA GLU A 103 -8.96 -1.22 -7.24
C GLU A 103 -8.30 0.16 -7.42
N VAL A 104 -7.18 0.40 -6.76
CA VAL A 104 -6.39 1.64 -6.95
C VAL A 104 -5.97 1.77 -8.43
N MET A 105 -5.42 0.72 -9.01
CA MET A 105 -5.03 0.71 -10.44
C MET A 105 -6.22 1.03 -11.35
N SER A 106 -7.37 0.45 -11.07
CA SER A 106 -8.59 0.68 -11.84
C SER A 106 -9.03 2.14 -11.78
N LYS A 107 -9.05 2.72 -10.57
CA LYS A 107 -9.40 4.13 -10.37
C LYS A 107 -8.41 5.09 -11.04
N VAL A 108 -7.12 4.79 -10.99
CA VAL A 108 -6.08 5.55 -11.69
C VAL A 108 -6.31 5.49 -13.21
N SER A 109 -6.56 4.30 -13.75
CA SER A 109 -6.83 4.10 -15.17
C SER A 109 -8.06 4.87 -15.66
N LEU A 110 -9.08 5.01 -14.83
CA LEU A 110 -10.31 5.73 -15.16
C LEU A 110 -10.22 7.24 -14.87
N ARG A 111 -9.09 7.71 -14.38
CA ARG A 111 -8.91 9.10 -13.94
C ARG A 111 -9.87 9.51 -12.81
N HIS A 112 -10.33 8.55 -12.02
CA HIS A 112 -11.11 8.77 -10.81
C HIS A 112 -10.24 9.00 -9.59
N LEU A 113 -8.94 8.73 -9.71
CA LEU A 113 -7.96 8.90 -8.66
C LEU A 113 -6.66 9.43 -9.28
N ASP A 114 -6.24 10.62 -8.84
CA ASP A 114 -4.98 11.23 -9.26
C ASP A 114 -3.97 11.07 -8.11
N ALA A 115 -3.41 9.89 -8.01
CA ALA A 115 -2.43 9.54 -6.99
C ALA A 115 -1.48 8.47 -7.52
N PRO A 116 -0.20 8.49 -7.11
CA PRO A 116 0.72 7.43 -7.52
C PRO A 116 0.32 6.09 -6.92
N CYS A 117 0.28 5.06 -7.78
CA CYS A 117 0.03 3.68 -7.43
C CYS A 117 1.32 2.90 -7.61
N ILE A 118 1.94 2.51 -6.52
CA ILE A 118 3.30 1.96 -6.50
C ILE A 118 3.27 0.49 -6.09
N LEU A 119 3.76 -0.38 -6.96
CA LEU A 119 4.03 -1.79 -6.65
C LEU A 119 5.50 -1.89 -6.22
N TYR A 120 5.74 -2.19 -4.94
CA TYR A 120 7.10 -2.39 -4.44
C TYR A 120 7.56 -3.79 -4.85
N ASN A 121 8.21 -3.84 -6.02
CA ASN A 121 8.56 -5.09 -6.71
C ASN A 121 9.87 -5.69 -6.20
N LEU A 122 9.92 -5.97 -4.91
CA LEU A 122 11.09 -6.56 -4.25
C LEU A 122 11.35 -7.97 -4.79
N HIS A 123 12.57 -8.20 -5.23
CA HIS A 123 13.01 -9.47 -5.80
C HIS A 123 12.11 -10.00 -6.93
N GLY A 124 11.50 -9.08 -7.69
CA GLY A 124 10.63 -9.45 -8.81
C GLY A 124 9.29 -10.04 -8.40
N TYR A 125 8.87 -9.83 -7.15
CA TYR A 125 7.61 -10.39 -6.63
C TYR A 125 6.40 -10.10 -7.52
N TYR A 126 6.33 -8.89 -8.08
CA TYR A 126 5.23 -8.44 -8.93
C TYR A 126 5.52 -8.52 -10.43
N ASP A 127 6.57 -9.23 -10.86
CA ASP A 127 6.90 -9.37 -12.27
C ASP A 127 5.76 -9.96 -13.09
N GLY A 128 5.02 -10.92 -12.53
CA GLY A 128 3.86 -11.51 -13.18
C GLY A 128 2.73 -10.50 -13.42
N LEU A 129 2.48 -9.64 -12.45
CA LEU A 129 1.48 -8.57 -12.58
C LEU A 129 1.92 -7.52 -13.60
N LYS A 130 3.19 -7.13 -13.57
CA LYS A 130 3.76 -6.22 -14.56
C LYS A 130 3.63 -6.78 -15.98
N ALA A 131 3.92 -8.06 -16.16
CA ALA A 131 3.77 -8.75 -17.45
C ALA A 131 2.31 -8.76 -17.91
N LEU A 132 1.36 -9.00 -17.01
CA LEU A 132 -0.07 -8.97 -17.34
C LEU A 132 -0.51 -7.58 -17.80
N LEU A 133 -0.11 -6.52 -17.10
CA LEU A 133 -0.43 -5.15 -17.49
C LEU A 133 0.15 -4.80 -18.87
N GLY A 134 1.39 -5.24 -19.15
CA GLY A 134 2.01 -5.09 -20.47
C GLY A 134 1.23 -5.83 -21.57
N ARG A 135 0.75 -7.04 -21.26
CA ARG A 135 -0.07 -7.83 -22.19
C ARG A 135 -1.41 -7.16 -22.47
N MET A 136 -2.01 -6.51 -21.49
CA MET A 136 -3.25 -5.74 -21.70
C MET A 136 -3.06 -4.66 -22.78
N ILE A 137 -1.93 -3.95 -22.71
CA ILE A 137 -1.57 -2.92 -23.71
C ILE A 137 -1.33 -3.58 -25.07
N GLU A 138 -0.53 -4.61 -25.13
CA GLU A 138 -0.19 -5.36 -26.34
C GLU A 138 -1.43 -5.88 -27.06
N LYS A 139 -2.44 -6.33 -26.33
CA LYS A 139 -3.68 -6.86 -26.87
C LYS A 139 -4.77 -5.79 -27.10
N GLY A 140 -4.48 -4.53 -26.86
CA GLY A 140 -5.43 -3.44 -27.08
C GLY A 140 -6.51 -3.31 -26.01
N LEU A 141 -6.33 -3.97 -24.85
CA LEU A 141 -7.30 -3.93 -23.75
C LEU A 141 -6.98 -2.84 -22.71
N SER A 142 -5.84 -2.20 -22.87
CA SER A 142 -5.42 -1.02 -22.11
C SER A 142 -4.50 -0.18 -22.99
N SER A 143 -3.90 0.87 -22.41
CA SER A 143 -2.96 1.74 -23.12
C SER A 143 -1.91 2.28 -22.16
N PRO A 144 -0.74 2.77 -22.65
CA PRO A 144 0.24 3.44 -21.81
C PRO A 144 -0.37 4.62 -21.03
N GLU A 145 -1.26 5.37 -21.65
CA GLU A 145 -1.94 6.52 -21.03
C GLU A 145 -2.84 6.09 -19.88
N ARG A 146 -3.57 4.99 -20.01
CA ARG A 146 -4.43 4.44 -18.96
C ARG A 146 -3.63 3.90 -17.78
N GLN A 147 -2.43 3.41 -18.03
CA GLN A 147 -1.54 2.88 -16.99
C GLN A 147 -0.57 3.93 -16.42
N GLN A 148 -0.65 5.15 -16.90
CA GLN A 148 0.15 6.25 -16.34
C GLN A 148 -0.25 6.51 -14.88
N GLY A 149 0.73 6.54 -13.99
CA GLY A 149 0.52 6.64 -12.56
C GLY A 149 0.64 5.32 -11.82
N ILE A 150 0.82 4.20 -12.54
CA ILE A 150 1.12 2.88 -11.98
C ILE A 150 2.61 2.62 -12.17
N TYR A 151 3.30 2.36 -11.06
CA TYR A 151 4.77 2.21 -11.05
C TYR A 151 5.16 0.87 -10.44
N PHE A 152 6.17 0.23 -11.03
CA PHE A 152 6.85 -0.92 -10.44
C PHE A 152 8.25 -0.47 -10.05
N VAL A 153 8.56 -0.52 -8.75
CA VAL A 153 9.82 -0.02 -8.20
C VAL A 153 10.57 -1.11 -7.46
N GLU A 154 11.88 -1.02 -7.41
CA GLU A 154 12.74 -2.04 -6.82
C GLU A 154 13.36 -1.63 -5.48
N ASP A 155 13.40 -0.33 -5.19
CA ASP A 155 13.99 0.19 -3.96
C ASP A 155 13.28 1.43 -3.42
N LEU A 156 13.63 1.80 -2.20
CA LEU A 156 13.03 2.95 -1.51
C LEU A 156 13.36 4.28 -2.21
N GLU A 157 14.53 4.41 -2.82
CA GLU A 157 14.90 5.66 -3.50
C GLU A 157 13.97 5.95 -4.68
N GLN A 158 13.55 4.94 -5.41
CA GLN A 158 12.57 5.09 -6.49
C GLN A 158 11.20 5.55 -5.95
N ILE A 159 10.79 5.03 -4.80
CA ILE A 159 9.55 5.49 -4.13
C ILE A 159 9.66 6.96 -3.78
N LYS A 160 10.76 7.37 -3.16
CA LYS A 160 11.00 8.78 -2.78
C LYS A 160 10.94 9.70 -4.00
N GLU A 161 11.57 9.32 -5.10
CA GLU A 161 11.56 10.10 -6.35
C GLU A 161 10.14 10.30 -6.88
N ILE A 162 9.33 9.25 -6.91
CA ILE A 162 7.95 9.33 -7.36
C ILE A 162 7.13 10.26 -6.47
N LEU A 163 7.27 10.14 -5.17
CA LEU A 163 6.51 10.94 -4.21
C LEU A 163 6.93 12.41 -4.23
N GLN A 164 8.22 12.71 -4.41
CA GLN A 164 8.71 14.08 -4.55
C GLN A 164 8.16 14.79 -5.78
N LYS A 165 7.96 14.07 -6.88
CA LYS A 165 7.39 14.63 -8.11
C LYS A 165 5.87 14.80 -8.05
N SER A 166 5.20 14.09 -7.14
CA SER A 166 3.74 14.08 -7.02
C SER A 166 3.20 15.14 -6.06
N PHE A 167 4.08 15.67 -5.19
CA PHE A 167 3.66 16.61 -4.12
C PHE A 167 4.56 17.84 -4.01
#